data_df014e38956fb81cc8ea0bf3714a7953
#
_entry.id   df014e38956fb81cc8ea0bf3714a7953
#
_cell.length_a   1.000
_cell.length_b   1.000
_cell.length_c   1.000
_cell.angle_alpha   90.00
_cell.angle_beta   90.00
_cell.angle_gamma   90.00
#
_symmetry.space_group_name_H-M   'P 1'
#
loop_
_entity.id
_entity.type
_entity.pdbx_description
1 polymer ?
#
loop_
_entity_poly.entity_id
_entity_poly.type
_entity_poly.pdbx_seq_one_letter_code
_entity_poly.pdbx_strand_id
1 'polypeptide(L)'
;MVRTHSNNPAAKRATRRVALKGLAFTPIAALMPTRAFAKRTPFATEGPFYPTPKMRFADADNDLVKISGKVKEAGGEVVILKGRVFDRSGKPVTGARVEIWQCDATGRYLHTGDRRRAPRDPGFQGFGHVVTGSDGGYAFRTIKPVPYPGRTPHIHVKVFHGRQELTTQFYIAGHRQNARDWLYQNMTPSQRKAVGMVFTDGADGPQATVDVYL
;
A
#
# COMPACT_ATOMS: atom_id res chain seq x y z
N MET A 1 57.53 -66.49 -35.53
CA MET A 1 57.01 -67.77 -36.04
C MET A 1 55.57 -67.87 -35.68
N VAL A 2 54.74 -68.08 -36.74
CA VAL A 2 53.46 -68.76 -36.77
C VAL A 2 52.22 -67.87 -36.28
N ARG A 3 51.48 -67.24 -37.18
CA ARG A 3 50.24 -67.67 -37.91
C ARG A 3 49.16 -68.18 -36.93
N THR A 4 47.98 -67.89 -37.02
CA THR A 4 46.90 -67.44 -37.98
C THR A 4 45.58 -67.70 -37.28
N HIS A 5 44.59 -67.15 -37.50
CA HIS A 5 43.37 -67.24 -38.28
C HIS A 5 42.18 -66.59 -37.61
N SER A 6 41.69 -65.63 -38.20
CA SER A 6 40.36 -65.38 -38.71
C SER A 6 39.27 -66.42 -38.38
N ASN A 7 38.21 -65.95 -37.77
CA ASN A 7 36.87 -66.31 -38.23
C ASN A 7 35.78 -65.35 -37.68
N ASN A 8 35.17 -64.67 -38.59
CA ASN A 8 33.97 -63.89 -38.41
C ASN A 8 32.77 -64.76 -38.79
N PRO A 9 31.69 -64.80 -38.08
CA PRO A 9 30.41 -64.98 -38.70
C PRO A 9 29.43 -63.85 -38.41
N ALA A 10 28.87 -63.37 -39.49
CA ALA A 10 27.82 -62.44 -39.64
C ALA A 10 26.63 -62.67 -38.68
N ALA A 11 26.34 -61.66 -37.84
CA ALA A 11 25.10 -61.60 -37.06
C ALA A 11 24.08 -60.77 -37.81
N LYS A 12 22.98 -61.42 -38.15
CA LYS A 12 21.81 -60.91 -38.83
C LYS A 12 21.18 -59.74 -38.09
N ARG A 13 21.07 -58.58 -38.74
CA ARG A 13 20.27 -57.44 -38.30
C ARG A 13 18.78 -57.78 -38.28
N ALA A 14 18.18 -57.96 -37.12
CA ALA A 14 16.77 -58.02 -36.94
C ALA A 14 16.22 -56.59 -36.85
N THR A 15 15.49 -56.18 -37.88
CA THR A 15 14.81 -54.86 -37.92
C THR A 15 13.58 -54.95 -37.03
N ARG A 16 13.69 -54.40 -35.82
CA ARG A 16 12.51 -54.15 -34.97
C ARG A 16 11.77 -52.94 -35.47
N ARG A 17 10.64 -53.14 -36.12
CA ARG A 17 9.66 -52.09 -36.37
C ARG A 17 9.00 -51.72 -35.06
N VAL A 18 9.36 -50.56 -34.53
CA VAL A 18 8.67 -49.94 -33.37
C VAL A 18 7.43 -49.24 -33.91
N ALA A 19 6.26 -49.80 -33.58
CA ALA A 19 4.98 -49.16 -33.86
C ALA A 19 4.81 -47.95 -32.93
N LEU A 20 4.91 -46.73 -33.46
CA LEU A 20 4.50 -45.52 -32.77
C LEU A 20 2.98 -45.57 -32.56
N LYS A 21 2.55 -45.88 -31.35
CA LYS A 21 1.19 -45.59 -30.89
C LYS A 21 1.06 -44.09 -30.76
N GLY A 22 0.19 -43.48 -31.55
CA GLY A 22 -0.10 -42.06 -31.51
C GLY A 22 -0.60 -41.67 -30.10
N LEU A 23 0.16 -40.83 -29.39
CA LEU A 23 -0.34 -40.11 -28.23
C LEU A 23 -1.28 -39.01 -28.72
N ALA A 24 -2.57 -39.17 -28.42
CA ALA A 24 -3.55 -38.13 -28.60
C ALA A 24 -3.20 -36.98 -27.66
N PHE A 25 -2.70 -35.88 -28.20
CA PHE A 25 -2.55 -34.61 -27.47
C PHE A 25 -3.95 -34.05 -27.18
N THR A 26 -4.47 -34.25 -25.99
CA THR A 26 -5.58 -33.46 -25.47
C THR A 26 -5.05 -32.05 -25.22
N PRO A 27 -5.60 -30.99 -25.83
CA PRO A 27 -5.22 -29.65 -25.50
C PRO A 27 -5.68 -29.38 -24.06
N ILE A 28 -4.73 -29.28 -23.13
CA ILE A 28 -4.97 -28.69 -21.81
C ILE A 28 -5.23 -27.21 -22.09
N ALA A 29 -6.51 -26.83 -22.13
CA ALA A 29 -6.89 -25.43 -22.07
C ALA A 29 -6.33 -24.90 -20.77
N ALA A 30 -5.21 -24.18 -20.86
CA ALA A 30 -4.67 -23.44 -19.73
C ALA A 30 -5.76 -22.44 -19.32
N LEU A 31 -6.44 -22.71 -18.20
CA LEU A 31 -7.26 -21.73 -17.54
C LEU A 31 -6.31 -20.58 -17.18
N MET A 32 -6.25 -19.57 -18.04
CA MET A 32 -5.64 -18.30 -17.65
C MET A 32 -6.45 -17.79 -16.47
N PRO A 33 -5.81 -17.51 -15.32
CA PRO A 33 -6.53 -16.93 -14.21
C PRO A 33 -7.12 -15.61 -14.71
N THR A 34 -8.44 -15.51 -14.76
CA THR A 34 -9.12 -14.25 -15.00
C THR A 34 -8.61 -13.31 -13.91
N ARG A 35 -7.81 -12.32 -14.29
CA ARG A 35 -7.39 -11.25 -13.37
C ARG A 35 -8.68 -10.63 -12.83
N ALA A 36 -9.04 -10.98 -11.62
CA ALA A 36 -10.07 -10.26 -10.90
C ALA A 36 -9.59 -8.81 -10.81
N PHE A 37 -10.33 -7.89 -11.42
CA PHE A 37 -10.05 -6.47 -11.28
C PHE A 37 -10.01 -6.15 -9.80
N ALA A 38 -8.90 -5.57 -9.35
CA ALA A 38 -8.77 -5.17 -7.96
C ALA A 38 -9.88 -4.17 -7.62
N LYS A 39 -10.55 -4.41 -6.50
CA LYS A 39 -11.65 -3.54 -6.08
C LYS A 39 -11.07 -2.18 -5.73
N ARG A 40 -11.60 -1.12 -6.33
CA ARG A 40 -11.16 0.26 -6.08
C ARG A 40 -11.14 0.58 -4.59
N THR A 41 -10.10 1.28 -4.12
CA THR A 41 -10.07 1.83 -2.77
C THR A 41 -11.28 2.73 -2.53
N PRO A 42 -12.03 2.57 -1.43
CA PRO A 42 -13.22 3.35 -1.18
C PRO A 42 -12.91 4.83 -1.04
N PHE A 43 -13.73 5.67 -1.66
CA PHE A 43 -13.71 7.11 -1.47
C PHE A 43 -14.17 7.47 -0.05
N ALA A 44 -13.54 8.49 0.54
CA ALA A 44 -13.97 9.13 1.76
C ALA A 44 -13.92 10.66 1.62
N THR A 45 -14.68 11.36 2.47
CA THR A 45 -14.65 12.83 2.48
C THR A 45 -13.27 13.36 2.88
N GLU A 46 -12.85 14.45 2.26
CA GLU A 46 -11.64 15.20 2.62
C GLU A 46 -11.71 15.75 4.03
N GLY A 47 -12.92 16.09 4.48
CA GLY A 47 -13.13 16.76 5.75
C GLY A 47 -12.69 18.23 5.74
N PRO A 48 -12.87 18.93 6.88
CA PRO A 48 -12.66 20.39 6.95
C PRO A 48 -11.21 20.81 7.19
N PHE A 49 -10.26 19.88 7.34
CA PHE A 49 -8.91 20.16 7.81
C PHE A 49 -7.81 19.83 6.81
N TYR A 50 -8.12 19.71 5.53
CA TYR A 50 -7.08 19.61 4.50
C TYR A 50 -6.31 20.94 4.43
N PRO A 51 -5.01 20.96 4.73
CA PRO A 51 -4.27 22.20 4.86
C PRO A 51 -4.02 22.83 3.49
N THR A 52 -4.32 24.13 3.38
CA THR A 52 -3.98 24.91 2.19
C THR A 52 -2.45 24.99 2.02
N PRO A 53 -1.93 25.27 0.82
CA PRO A 53 -0.49 25.40 0.61
C PRO A 53 0.21 26.38 1.58
N LYS A 54 -0.48 27.47 1.95
CA LYS A 54 0.05 28.47 2.91
C LYS A 54 0.17 27.97 4.35
N MET A 55 -0.53 26.89 4.71
CA MET A 55 -0.50 26.28 6.04
C MET A 55 0.56 25.20 6.16
N ARG A 56 1.06 24.66 5.03
CA ARG A 56 2.03 23.59 5.00
C ARG A 56 3.43 24.11 5.33
N PHE A 57 4.27 23.26 5.91
CA PHE A 57 5.68 23.58 6.10
C PHE A 57 6.39 23.58 4.74
N ALA A 58 7.49 24.34 4.64
CA ALA A 58 8.28 24.42 3.42
C ALA A 58 8.94 23.08 3.05
N ASP A 59 9.26 22.27 4.06
CA ASP A 59 9.82 20.92 3.96
C ASP A 59 8.77 19.80 4.03
N ALA A 60 7.51 20.09 3.66
CA ALA A 60 6.47 19.09 3.64
C ALA A 60 6.86 17.92 2.71
N ASP A 61 7.43 16.87 3.29
CA ASP A 61 7.93 15.65 2.65
C ASP A 61 7.20 14.41 3.19
N ASN A 62 7.86 13.27 3.24
CA ASN A 62 7.32 12.03 3.78
C ASN A 62 7.73 11.74 5.23
N ASP A 63 8.44 12.64 5.91
CA ASP A 63 8.73 12.56 7.35
C ASP A 63 7.94 13.64 8.14
N LEU A 64 6.75 13.29 8.59
CA LEU A 64 5.89 14.21 9.32
C LEU A 64 6.33 14.43 10.79
N VAL A 65 7.24 13.59 11.28
CA VAL A 65 7.69 13.60 12.70
C VAL A 65 8.77 14.63 12.93
N LYS A 66 9.50 15.02 11.88
CA LYS A 66 10.60 15.97 11.95
C LYS A 66 10.34 17.17 11.04
N ILE A 67 10.59 18.35 11.53
CA ILE A 67 10.55 19.59 10.76
C ILE A 67 11.96 20.13 10.63
N SER A 68 12.42 20.40 9.40
CA SER A 68 13.75 20.93 9.12
C SER A 68 14.03 22.19 9.94
N GLY A 69 15.22 22.23 10.53
CA GLY A 69 15.64 23.35 11.39
C GLY A 69 15.03 23.36 12.80
N LYS A 70 14.17 22.39 13.17
CA LYS A 70 13.68 22.24 14.52
C LYS A 70 14.38 21.12 15.28
N VAL A 71 14.65 21.36 16.57
CA VAL A 71 15.27 20.38 17.47
C VAL A 71 14.24 19.38 18.00
N LYS A 72 13.01 19.85 18.26
CA LYS A 72 11.94 19.01 18.82
C LYS A 72 11.27 18.21 17.72
N GLU A 73 11.24 16.88 17.88
CA GLU A 73 10.41 15.98 17.09
C GLU A 73 8.96 15.96 17.59
N ALA A 74 8.08 15.37 16.78
CA ALA A 74 6.67 15.19 17.12
C ALA A 74 6.49 14.30 18.36
N GLY A 75 5.49 14.65 19.16
CA GLY A 75 4.98 13.77 20.20
C GLY A 75 4.15 12.63 19.63
N GLY A 76 3.97 11.56 20.42
CA GLY A 76 3.19 10.38 20.04
C GLY A 76 4.05 9.17 19.67
N GLU A 77 3.39 8.07 19.31
CA GLU A 77 4.05 6.83 18.86
C GLU A 77 4.42 6.95 17.39
N VAL A 78 5.73 6.99 17.10
CA VAL A 78 6.20 7.05 15.69
C VAL A 78 5.96 5.73 15.00
N VAL A 79 5.43 5.79 13.77
CA VAL A 79 5.10 4.63 12.94
C VAL A 79 5.49 4.86 11.49
N ILE A 80 5.67 3.76 10.75
CA ILE A 80 5.83 3.77 9.31
C ILE A 80 4.51 3.35 8.65
N LEU A 81 3.95 4.24 7.84
CA LEU A 81 2.83 3.94 6.94
C LEU A 81 3.39 3.75 5.53
N LYS A 82 3.18 2.59 4.94
CA LYS A 82 3.66 2.28 3.59
C LYS A 82 2.62 1.52 2.77
N GLY A 83 2.84 1.41 1.48
CA GLY A 83 2.00 0.67 0.54
C GLY A 83 2.38 0.94 -0.89
N ARG A 84 1.53 0.53 -1.81
CA ARG A 84 1.68 0.76 -3.24
C ARG A 84 0.40 1.32 -3.84
N VAL A 85 0.55 2.11 -4.89
CA VAL A 85 -0.56 2.58 -5.71
C VAL A 85 -0.65 1.69 -6.95
N PHE A 86 -1.84 1.16 -7.21
CA PHE A 86 -2.14 0.32 -8.37
C PHE A 86 -3.27 0.93 -9.20
N ASP A 87 -3.25 0.66 -10.48
CA ASP A 87 -4.40 0.87 -11.35
C ASP A 87 -5.44 -0.25 -11.20
N ARG A 88 -6.58 -0.14 -11.90
CA ARG A 88 -7.64 -1.16 -11.89
C ARG A 88 -7.21 -2.53 -12.40
N SER A 89 -6.15 -2.59 -13.21
CA SER A 89 -5.59 -3.85 -13.71
C SER A 89 -4.63 -4.51 -12.73
N GLY A 90 -4.34 -3.85 -11.58
CA GLY A 90 -3.35 -4.28 -10.61
C GLY A 90 -1.91 -3.98 -11.01
N LYS A 91 -1.69 -3.10 -12.01
CA LYS A 91 -0.36 -2.64 -12.39
C LYS A 91 0.08 -1.49 -11.45
N PRO A 92 1.34 -1.50 -10.97
CA PRO A 92 1.87 -0.40 -10.19
C PRO A 92 1.81 0.93 -10.94
N VAL A 93 1.45 2.01 -10.27
CA VAL A 93 1.35 3.36 -10.82
C VAL A 93 2.59 4.16 -10.44
N THR A 94 3.41 4.50 -11.42
CA THR A 94 4.58 5.38 -11.27
C THR A 94 4.15 6.84 -11.34
N GLY A 95 4.78 7.71 -10.55
CA GLY A 95 4.55 9.16 -10.61
C GLY A 95 3.23 9.62 -9.99
N ALA A 96 2.52 8.76 -9.26
CA ALA A 96 1.37 9.18 -8.47
C ALA A 96 1.84 10.01 -7.26
N ARG A 97 1.27 11.18 -7.05
CA ARG A 97 1.47 11.97 -5.85
C ARG A 97 0.54 11.45 -4.76
N VAL A 98 1.11 10.95 -3.68
CA VAL A 98 0.40 10.52 -2.48
C VAL A 98 0.58 11.58 -1.41
N GLU A 99 -0.52 12.08 -0.85
CA GLU A 99 -0.53 13.03 0.25
C GLU A 99 -1.23 12.42 1.44
N ILE A 100 -0.71 12.69 2.64
CA ILE A 100 -1.38 12.36 3.89
C ILE A 100 -1.53 13.60 4.77
N TRP A 101 -2.61 13.64 5.55
CA TRP A 101 -2.75 14.58 6.66
C TRP A 101 -3.52 13.94 7.81
N GLN A 102 -3.15 14.33 9.01
CA GLN A 102 -3.75 13.83 10.24
C GLN A 102 -3.58 14.83 11.38
N CYS A 103 -4.32 14.64 12.45
CA CYS A 103 -4.09 15.38 13.68
C CYS A 103 -2.80 14.92 14.37
N ASP A 104 -2.22 15.80 15.19
CA ASP A 104 -1.12 15.49 16.08
C ASP A 104 -1.54 14.60 17.28
N ALA A 105 -0.62 14.26 18.16
CA ALA A 105 -0.87 13.42 19.33
C ALA A 105 -1.88 14.01 20.33
N THR A 106 -2.20 15.31 20.25
CA THR A 106 -3.23 15.98 21.04
C THR A 106 -4.59 16.02 20.35
N GLY A 107 -4.68 15.52 19.12
CA GLY A 107 -5.87 15.52 18.29
C GLY A 107 -6.07 16.83 17.50
N ARG A 108 -5.05 17.72 17.37
CA ARG A 108 -5.12 18.98 16.63
C ARG A 108 -4.58 18.82 15.21
N TYR A 109 -5.29 19.40 14.25
CA TYR A 109 -4.83 19.47 12.85
C TYR A 109 -3.96 20.71 12.58
N LEU A 110 -3.09 20.59 11.57
CA LEU A 110 -2.41 21.72 10.95
C LEU A 110 -3.43 22.49 10.09
N HIS A 111 -4.38 23.17 10.72
CA HIS A 111 -5.39 23.92 10.02
C HIS A 111 -5.92 25.04 10.90
N THR A 112 -6.02 26.27 10.37
CA THR A 112 -6.49 27.45 11.11
C THR A 112 -7.96 27.36 11.55
N GLY A 113 -8.77 26.55 10.83
CA GLY A 113 -10.16 26.26 11.20
C GLY A 113 -10.32 25.27 12.35
N ASP A 114 -9.23 24.59 12.77
CA ASP A 114 -9.28 23.74 13.95
C ASP A 114 -9.15 24.60 15.22
N ARG A 115 -10.29 24.85 15.87
CA ARG A 115 -10.40 25.72 17.06
C ARG A 115 -10.37 24.97 18.39
N ARG A 116 -9.99 23.70 18.42
CA ARG A 116 -9.86 22.95 19.68
C ARG A 116 -8.84 23.61 20.61
N ARG A 117 -9.06 23.52 21.92
CA ARG A 117 -8.25 24.25 22.92
C ARG A 117 -6.84 23.68 23.12
N ALA A 118 -6.64 22.38 22.88
CA ALA A 118 -5.32 21.76 23.02
C ALA A 118 -4.29 22.49 22.14
N PRO A 119 -3.10 22.82 22.62
CA PRO A 119 -2.06 23.42 21.79
C PRO A 119 -1.62 22.42 20.71
N ARG A 120 -1.41 22.92 19.49
CA ARG A 120 -0.87 22.09 18.40
C ARG A 120 0.59 21.74 18.70
N ASP A 121 0.99 20.49 18.41
CA ASP A 121 2.38 20.08 18.51
C ASP A 121 3.25 20.82 17.47
N PRO A 122 4.20 21.65 17.88
CA PRO A 122 5.04 22.41 16.96
C PRO A 122 6.11 21.55 16.27
N GLY A 123 6.30 20.30 16.71
CA GLY A 123 7.24 19.33 16.13
C GLY A 123 6.61 18.43 15.05
N PHE A 124 5.26 18.46 14.91
CA PHE A 124 4.55 17.62 13.96
C PHE A 124 4.14 18.39 12.70
N GLN A 125 4.54 17.92 11.51
CA GLN A 125 4.20 18.58 10.26
C GLN A 125 2.69 18.53 9.96
N GLY A 126 2.00 17.46 10.33
CA GLY A 126 0.56 17.29 10.13
C GLY A 126 0.11 17.08 8.69
N PHE A 127 0.99 17.27 7.75
CA PHE A 127 0.81 17.05 6.30
C PHE A 127 2.13 16.63 5.68
N GLY A 128 2.10 15.68 4.77
CA GLY A 128 3.26 15.25 4.00
C GLY A 128 2.88 14.69 2.65
N HIS A 129 3.85 14.54 1.75
CA HIS A 129 3.62 13.96 0.44
C HIS A 129 4.85 13.21 -0.09
N VAL A 130 4.59 12.30 -1.04
CA VAL A 130 5.60 11.56 -1.77
C VAL A 130 5.11 11.28 -3.18
N VAL A 131 6.03 11.10 -4.13
CA VAL A 131 5.72 10.64 -5.49
C VAL A 131 6.17 9.19 -5.63
N THR A 132 5.28 8.32 -6.12
CA THR A 132 5.55 6.89 -6.26
C THR A 132 6.63 6.59 -7.29
N GLY A 133 7.51 5.65 -6.95
CA GLY A 133 8.53 5.10 -7.87
C GLY A 133 7.95 4.09 -8.88
N SER A 134 8.84 3.42 -9.62
CA SER A 134 8.49 2.46 -10.67
C SER A 134 7.68 1.25 -10.17
N ASP A 135 7.81 0.91 -8.89
CA ASP A 135 7.07 -0.16 -8.22
C ASP A 135 5.72 0.30 -7.62
N GLY A 136 5.36 1.58 -7.83
CA GLY A 136 4.17 2.22 -7.25
C GLY A 136 4.28 2.49 -5.74
N GLY A 137 5.45 2.27 -5.14
CA GLY A 137 5.66 2.34 -3.70
C GLY A 137 5.55 3.73 -3.11
N TYR A 138 5.00 3.82 -1.89
CA TYR A 138 5.03 5.01 -1.04
C TYR A 138 5.33 4.63 0.42
N ALA A 139 5.95 5.54 1.16
CA ALA A 139 6.19 5.39 2.58
C ALA A 139 6.20 6.75 3.27
N PHE A 140 5.67 6.79 4.49
CA PHE A 140 5.68 7.94 5.38
C PHE A 140 6.16 7.54 6.76
N ARG A 141 7.02 8.36 7.36
CA ARG A 141 7.28 8.33 8.80
C ARG A 141 6.32 9.31 9.46
N THR A 142 5.41 8.83 10.28
CA THR A 142 4.37 9.64 10.91
C THR A 142 4.11 9.15 12.33
N ILE A 143 3.08 9.66 12.98
CA ILE A 143 2.65 9.16 14.29
C ILE A 143 1.41 8.28 14.13
N LYS A 144 1.27 7.30 15.01
CA LYS A 144 0.05 6.50 15.11
C LYS A 144 -1.13 7.43 15.36
N PRO A 145 -2.18 7.40 14.51
CA PRO A 145 -3.26 8.34 14.63
C PRO A 145 -4.02 8.17 15.94
N VAL A 146 -4.45 9.28 16.50
CA VAL A 146 -5.25 9.33 17.73
C VAL A 146 -6.70 9.73 17.41
N PRO A 147 -7.65 9.37 18.28
CA PRO A 147 -9.04 9.80 18.11
C PRO A 147 -9.20 11.28 18.46
N TYR A 148 -10.21 11.91 17.88
CA TYR A 148 -10.70 13.19 18.31
C TYR A 148 -12.24 13.19 18.40
N PRO A 149 -12.92 14.20 18.99
CA PRO A 149 -14.36 14.15 19.21
C PRO A 149 -15.15 13.77 17.95
N GLY A 150 -15.93 12.71 18.03
CA GLY A 150 -16.77 12.18 16.96
C GLY A 150 -16.06 11.32 15.93
N ARG A 151 -14.73 11.12 16.02
CA ARG A 151 -13.98 10.35 15.03
C ARG A 151 -13.06 9.31 15.68
N THR A 152 -13.01 8.14 15.09
CA THR A 152 -11.99 7.12 15.38
C THR A 152 -10.62 7.54 14.85
N PRO A 153 -9.49 6.95 15.36
CA PRO A 153 -8.15 7.21 14.79
C PRO A 153 -8.10 6.95 13.30
N HIS A 154 -7.67 7.94 12.53
CA HIS A 154 -7.53 7.80 11.08
C HIS A 154 -6.46 8.74 10.51
N ILE A 155 -5.95 8.37 9.35
CA ILE A 155 -5.08 9.18 8.50
C ILE A 155 -5.84 9.47 7.20
N HIS A 156 -5.97 10.72 6.83
CA HIS A 156 -6.48 11.10 5.52
C HIS A 156 -5.43 10.84 4.45
N VAL A 157 -5.86 10.38 3.30
CA VAL A 157 -4.99 10.08 2.16
C VAL A 157 -5.60 10.64 0.89
N LYS A 158 -4.80 11.28 0.08
CA LYS A 158 -5.18 11.77 -1.24
C LYS A 158 -4.15 11.34 -2.26
N VAL A 159 -4.60 10.78 -3.38
CA VAL A 159 -3.73 10.32 -4.46
C VAL A 159 -4.11 11.00 -5.74
N PHE A 160 -3.11 11.58 -6.42
CA PHE A 160 -3.25 12.20 -7.72
C PHE A 160 -2.41 11.45 -8.75
N HIS A 161 -3.03 11.12 -9.89
CA HIS A 161 -2.32 10.56 -11.04
C HIS A 161 -3.00 10.98 -12.35
N GLY A 162 -2.32 11.81 -13.14
CA GLY A 162 -2.92 12.43 -14.33
C GLY A 162 -4.18 13.24 -13.98
N ARG A 163 -5.34 12.84 -14.51
CA ARG A 163 -6.65 13.43 -14.19
C ARG A 163 -7.40 12.72 -13.07
N GLN A 164 -6.83 11.66 -12.55
CA GLN A 164 -7.46 10.88 -11.46
C GLN A 164 -7.12 11.49 -10.12
N GLU A 165 -8.12 11.60 -9.28
CA GLU A 165 -8.01 11.96 -7.88
C GLU A 165 -8.80 10.97 -7.04
N LEU A 166 -8.19 10.50 -5.97
CA LEU A 166 -8.82 9.67 -4.95
C LEU A 166 -8.57 10.29 -3.58
N THR A 167 -9.62 10.60 -2.85
CA THR A 167 -9.55 10.91 -1.42
C THR A 167 -10.10 9.74 -0.63
N THR A 168 -9.37 9.31 0.39
CA THR A 168 -9.76 8.21 1.28
C THR A 168 -9.25 8.47 2.71
N GLN A 169 -9.56 7.57 3.62
CA GLN A 169 -9.07 7.60 5.00
C GLN A 169 -8.65 6.19 5.41
N PHE A 170 -7.48 6.06 6.02
CA PHE A 170 -7.00 4.80 6.60
C PHE A 170 -7.30 4.77 8.09
N TYR A 171 -7.78 3.63 8.57
CA TYR A 171 -8.26 3.44 9.94
C TYR A 171 -7.50 2.34 10.64
N ILE A 172 -7.27 2.47 11.94
CA ILE A 172 -6.70 1.35 12.73
C ILE A 172 -7.73 0.21 12.75
N ALA A 173 -7.35 -0.93 12.19
CA ALA A 173 -8.21 -2.12 12.15
C ALA A 173 -8.52 -2.59 13.58
N GLY A 174 -9.79 -2.93 13.84
CA GLY A 174 -10.22 -3.42 15.16
C GLY A 174 -10.26 -2.37 16.28
N HIS A 175 -9.98 -1.10 16.01
CA HIS A 175 -10.02 -0.08 17.06
C HIS A 175 -11.45 0.08 17.63
N ARG A 176 -11.56 0.12 18.97
CA ARG A 176 -12.87 0.14 19.67
C ARG A 176 -13.80 1.28 19.25
N GLN A 177 -13.25 2.44 18.90
CA GLN A 177 -14.04 3.61 18.47
C GLN A 177 -14.56 3.49 17.04
N ASN A 178 -14.11 2.53 16.24
CA ASN A 178 -14.65 2.28 14.90
C ASN A 178 -16.16 2.02 14.95
N ALA A 179 -16.66 1.42 16.02
CA ALA A 179 -18.08 1.15 16.24
C ALA A 179 -18.95 2.43 16.41
N ARG A 180 -18.31 3.57 16.70
CA ARG A 180 -19.00 4.85 16.93
C ARG A 180 -18.72 5.90 15.84
N ASP A 181 -17.87 5.59 14.88
CA ASP A 181 -17.55 6.48 13.75
C ASP A 181 -18.50 6.18 12.58
N TRP A 182 -19.38 7.09 12.27
CA TRP A 182 -20.41 6.88 11.25
C TRP A 182 -19.83 6.72 9.84
N LEU A 183 -18.71 7.40 9.51
CA LEU A 183 -18.02 7.21 8.23
C LEU A 183 -17.47 5.79 8.10
N TYR A 184 -16.87 5.27 9.17
CA TYR A 184 -16.40 3.89 9.20
C TYR A 184 -17.57 2.88 9.15
N GLN A 185 -18.66 3.16 9.86
CA GLN A 185 -19.82 2.26 9.91
C GLN A 185 -20.57 2.16 8.58
N ASN A 186 -20.55 3.21 7.75
CA ASN A 186 -21.15 3.19 6.43
C ASN A 186 -20.36 2.39 5.38
N MET A 187 -19.15 1.92 5.70
CA MET A 187 -18.37 1.06 4.82
C MET A 187 -18.80 -0.41 4.94
N THR A 188 -18.76 -1.13 3.82
CA THR A 188 -18.88 -2.59 3.81
C THR A 188 -17.66 -3.26 4.48
N PRO A 189 -17.75 -4.52 4.95
CA PRO A 189 -16.61 -5.22 5.51
C PRO A 189 -15.39 -5.25 4.58
N SER A 190 -15.59 -5.43 3.26
CA SER A 190 -14.50 -5.41 2.27
C SER A 190 -13.86 -4.03 2.14
N GLN A 191 -14.64 -2.96 2.22
CA GLN A 191 -14.10 -1.59 2.20
C GLN A 191 -13.30 -1.28 3.47
N ARG A 192 -13.80 -1.67 4.65
CA ARG A 192 -13.06 -1.54 5.93
C ARG A 192 -11.73 -2.28 5.89
N LYS A 193 -11.71 -3.49 5.30
CA LYS A 193 -10.48 -4.25 5.10
C LYS A 193 -9.49 -3.53 4.17
N ALA A 194 -9.98 -2.93 3.09
CA ALA A 194 -9.14 -2.24 2.09
C ALA A 194 -8.46 -0.97 2.63
N VAL A 195 -9.00 -0.35 3.68
CA VAL A 195 -8.45 0.87 4.30
C VAL A 195 -7.98 0.65 5.74
N GLY A 196 -7.88 -0.61 6.16
CA GLY A 196 -7.49 -0.98 7.52
C GLY A 196 -5.97 -1.02 7.70
N MET A 197 -5.47 -0.25 8.64
CA MET A 197 -4.09 -0.33 9.12
C MET A 197 -3.99 -1.40 10.21
N VAL A 198 -3.17 -2.43 9.95
CA VAL A 198 -2.76 -3.41 10.95
C VAL A 198 -1.29 -3.13 11.24
N PHE A 199 -0.99 -2.72 12.46
CA PHE A 199 0.38 -2.43 12.86
C PHE A 199 1.10 -3.72 13.28
N THR A 200 2.30 -3.89 12.77
CA THR A 200 3.24 -4.97 13.10
C THR A 200 4.60 -4.37 13.42
N ASP A 201 5.41 -5.06 14.19
CA ASP A 201 6.77 -4.61 14.48
C ASP A 201 7.61 -4.61 13.19
N GLY A 202 8.46 -3.62 13.04
CA GLY A 202 9.41 -3.47 11.95
C GLY A 202 10.75 -2.96 12.46
N ALA A 203 11.77 -2.92 11.59
CA ALA A 203 13.13 -2.51 11.96
C ALA A 203 13.18 -1.06 12.48
N ASP A 204 12.34 -0.18 11.90
CA ASP A 204 12.29 1.24 12.23
C ASP A 204 11.08 1.60 13.13
N GLY A 205 10.53 0.62 13.83
CA GLY A 205 9.35 0.77 14.69
C GLY A 205 8.09 0.15 14.10
N PRO A 206 6.93 0.34 14.74
CA PRO A 206 5.67 -0.21 14.28
C PRO A 206 5.32 0.27 12.87
N GLN A 207 4.85 -0.64 12.01
CA GLN A 207 4.54 -0.32 10.62
C GLN A 207 3.19 -0.87 10.19
N ALA A 208 2.53 -0.17 9.28
CA ALA A 208 1.31 -0.63 8.63
C ALA A 208 1.46 -0.54 7.11
N THR A 209 0.92 -1.53 6.39
CA THR A 209 0.91 -1.54 4.94
C THR A 209 -0.54 -1.45 4.45
N VAL A 210 -0.84 -0.46 3.60
CA VAL A 210 -2.14 -0.29 2.96
C VAL A 210 -1.93 0.03 1.48
N ASP A 211 -2.43 -0.83 0.60
CA ASP A 211 -2.34 -0.59 -0.84
C ASP A 211 -3.54 0.23 -1.34
N VAL A 212 -3.30 1.06 -2.36
CA VAL A 212 -4.32 1.93 -2.97
C VAL A 212 -4.57 1.50 -4.42
N TYR A 213 -5.84 1.37 -4.79
CA TYR A 213 -6.30 1.06 -6.14
C TYR A 213 -7.15 2.21 -6.70
N LEU A 214 -6.67 2.83 -7.79
CA LEU A 214 -7.28 3.98 -8.46
C LEU A 214 -8.47 3.62 -9.35
#